data_a7d3bd35459f32544a75faa0e7d252af
#
_entry.id   a7d3bd35459f32544a75faa0e7d252af
#
_cell.length_a   1.000
_cell.length_b   1.000
_cell.length_c   1.000
_cell.angle_alpha   90.00
_cell.angle_beta   90.00
_cell.angle_gamma   90.00
#
_symmetry.space_group_name_H-M   'P 1'
#
loop_
_entity.id
_entity.type
_entity.pdbx_description
1 polymer ?
#
loop_
_entity_poly.entity_id
_entity_poly.type
_entity_poly.pdbx_seq_one_letter_code
_entity_poly.pdbx_strand_id
1 'polypeptide(L)'
;MHNKLPNFFLFVDTFKKEHIRKLDKKIAIIYRNYTAKNNKNIIINIKNICKKDGRKFFISNNFKLAVNLNLDGVYLPSFNKIENINKENVKKKFMIIGSAHSIKEIRIKEKQGAELIFISPLFKTSKKNKFLGPVKFNFLASKTNKKVIALGGITIKNLNRLRLTRSYGFAGISFF
;
A
#
# COMPACT_ATOMS: atom_id res chain seq x y z
N MET A 1 -13.83 -19.12 -5.04
CA MET A 1 -12.60 -18.46 -5.52
C MET A 1 -12.01 -17.62 -4.40
N HIS A 2 -10.89 -18.02 -3.80
CA HIS A 2 -10.19 -17.19 -2.83
C HIS A 2 -9.63 -15.96 -3.54
N ASN A 3 -10.08 -14.76 -3.17
CA ASN A 3 -9.52 -13.50 -3.67
C ASN A 3 -8.04 -13.43 -3.24
N LYS A 4 -7.14 -13.72 -4.17
CA LYS A 4 -5.70 -13.59 -3.91
C LYS A 4 -5.38 -12.13 -3.60
N LEU A 5 -4.82 -11.86 -2.42
CA LEU A 5 -4.38 -10.52 -2.04
C LEU A 5 -3.29 -10.04 -3.00
N PRO A 6 -3.28 -8.76 -3.40
CA PRO A 6 -2.20 -8.23 -4.23
C PRO A 6 -0.88 -8.27 -3.45
N ASN A 7 0.21 -8.51 -4.14
CA ASN A 7 1.54 -8.60 -3.56
C ASN A 7 2.54 -7.57 -4.14
N PHE A 8 2.15 -6.88 -5.20
CA PHE A 8 2.94 -5.79 -5.78
C PHE A 8 2.13 -4.50 -5.82
N PHE A 9 2.75 -3.40 -5.40
CA PHE A 9 2.08 -2.11 -5.29
C PHE A 9 2.96 -0.98 -5.82
N LEU A 10 2.35 -0.08 -6.59
CA LEU A 10 2.97 1.18 -6.99
C LEU A 10 2.26 2.35 -6.31
N PHE A 11 3.04 3.20 -5.65
CA PHE A 11 2.56 4.51 -5.19
C PHE A 11 2.68 5.53 -6.31
N VAL A 12 1.59 6.23 -6.58
CA VAL A 12 1.53 7.33 -7.53
C VAL A 12 0.99 8.58 -6.85
N ASP A 13 1.53 9.75 -7.18
CA ASP A 13 1.10 11.06 -6.70
C ASP A 13 0.48 11.92 -7.79
N THR A 14 0.68 11.51 -9.04
CA THR A 14 0.15 12.16 -10.26
C THR A 14 -0.49 11.13 -11.18
N PHE A 15 -1.28 11.61 -12.13
CA PHE A 15 -1.88 10.77 -13.15
C PHE A 15 -1.05 10.75 -14.42
N LYS A 16 -0.37 9.64 -14.69
CA LYS A 16 0.36 9.37 -15.94
C LYS A 16 -0.24 8.13 -16.59
N LYS A 17 -1.20 8.34 -17.48
CA LYS A 17 -2.01 7.28 -18.14
C LYS A 17 -1.15 6.19 -18.77
N GLU A 18 -0.17 6.57 -19.58
CA GLU A 18 0.68 5.63 -20.32
C GLU A 18 1.58 4.83 -19.37
N HIS A 19 2.05 5.44 -18.29
CA HIS A 19 2.82 4.72 -17.28
C HIS A 19 1.95 3.61 -16.66
N ILE A 20 0.73 3.94 -16.18
CA ILE A 20 -0.14 2.94 -15.53
C ILE A 20 -0.50 1.81 -16.51
N ARG A 21 -0.72 2.11 -17.78
CA ARG A 21 -1.07 1.10 -18.79
C ARG A 21 0.06 0.12 -19.12
N LYS A 22 1.32 0.58 -19.08
CA LYS A 22 2.50 -0.25 -19.35
C LYS A 22 2.83 -1.21 -18.21
N LEU A 23 2.31 -0.99 -17.01
CA LEU A 23 2.56 -1.85 -15.86
C LEU A 23 1.86 -3.22 -16.00
N ASP A 24 2.46 -4.26 -15.43
CA ASP A 24 1.78 -5.55 -15.25
C ASP A 24 0.47 -5.34 -14.48
N LYS A 25 -0.62 -5.94 -14.97
CA LYS A 25 -1.97 -5.81 -14.38
C LYS A 25 -2.06 -6.34 -12.95
N LYS A 26 -1.12 -7.18 -12.52
CA LYS A 26 -1.02 -7.68 -11.14
C LYS A 26 -0.56 -6.62 -10.14
N ILE A 27 0.01 -5.49 -10.60
CA ILE A 27 0.48 -4.41 -9.75
C ILE A 27 -0.71 -3.56 -9.32
N ALA A 28 -1.01 -3.53 -8.04
CA ALA A 28 -2.02 -2.66 -7.46
C ALA A 28 -1.51 -1.21 -7.38
N ILE A 29 -2.41 -0.24 -7.56
CA ILE A 29 -2.06 1.18 -7.49
C ILE A 29 -2.51 1.76 -6.15
N ILE A 30 -1.64 2.57 -5.53
CA ILE A 30 -1.98 3.39 -4.36
C ILE A 30 -1.78 4.86 -4.75
N TYR A 31 -2.87 5.62 -4.90
CA TYR A 31 -2.77 7.07 -5.09
C TYR A 31 -2.48 7.75 -3.75
N ARG A 32 -1.37 8.47 -3.67
CA ARG A 32 -0.89 9.14 -2.47
C ARG A 32 -0.40 10.55 -2.77
N ASN A 33 -1.29 11.52 -2.69
CA ASN A 33 -0.96 12.92 -2.77
C ASN A 33 -1.65 13.66 -1.62
N TYR A 34 -0.87 14.21 -0.68
CA TYR A 34 -1.39 14.92 0.50
C TYR A 34 -1.47 16.43 0.31
N THR A 35 -0.89 16.97 -0.76
CA THR A 35 -0.80 18.41 -1.01
C THR A 35 -1.85 18.91 -1.99
N ALA A 36 -2.38 18.05 -2.84
CA ALA A 36 -3.38 18.44 -3.84
C ALA A 36 -4.75 18.71 -3.20
N LYS A 37 -5.24 19.95 -3.30
CA LYS A 37 -6.53 20.39 -2.74
C LYS A 37 -7.74 19.81 -3.50
N ASN A 38 -7.63 19.56 -4.80
CA ASN A 38 -8.74 19.05 -5.63
C ASN A 38 -8.24 17.95 -6.58
N ASN A 39 -8.19 16.71 -6.07
CA ASN A 39 -7.65 15.56 -6.79
C ASN A 39 -8.72 14.54 -7.24
N LYS A 40 -10.03 14.87 -7.09
CA LYS A 40 -11.12 13.95 -7.39
C LYS A 40 -11.10 13.46 -8.85
N ASN A 41 -10.84 14.35 -9.80
CA ASN A 41 -10.76 14.00 -11.22
C ASN A 41 -9.57 13.05 -11.50
N ILE A 42 -8.43 13.30 -10.87
CA ILE A 42 -7.26 12.42 -10.96
C ILE A 42 -7.60 11.02 -10.47
N ILE A 43 -8.26 10.93 -9.30
CA ILE A 43 -8.66 9.65 -8.69
C ILE A 43 -9.65 8.91 -9.61
N ILE A 44 -10.63 9.61 -10.19
CA ILE A 44 -11.60 9.03 -11.13
C ILE A 44 -10.90 8.49 -12.38
N ASN A 45 -9.95 9.23 -12.94
CA ASN A 45 -9.20 8.80 -14.12
C ASN A 45 -8.37 7.54 -13.83
N ILE A 46 -7.66 7.48 -12.69
CA ILE A 46 -6.93 6.28 -12.28
C ILE A 46 -7.89 5.11 -12.06
N LYS A 47 -9.01 5.34 -11.34
CA LYS A 47 -10.05 4.32 -11.12
C LYS A 47 -10.53 3.70 -12.43
N ASN A 48 -10.84 4.52 -13.44
CA ASN A 48 -11.38 4.06 -14.71
C ASN A 48 -10.38 3.14 -15.44
N ILE A 49 -9.09 3.50 -15.44
CA ILE A 49 -8.03 2.64 -16.00
C ILE A 49 -7.90 1.35 -15.20
N CYS A 50 -7.79 1.45 -13.88
CA CYS A 50 -7.65 0.27 -13.02
C CYS A 50 -8.84 -0.69 -13.18
N LYS A 51 -10.07 -0.18 -13.28
CA LYS A 51 -11.27 -0.98 -13.52
C LYS A 51 -11.20 -1.71 -14.87
N LYS A 52 -10.78 -1.01 -15.95
CA LYS A 52 -10.62 -1.60 -17.28
C LYS A 52 -9.58 -2.72 -17.30
N ASP A 53 -8.49 -2.56 -16.55
CA ASP A 53 -7.40 -3.52 -16.48
C ASP A 53 -7.63 -4.66 -15.46
N GLY A 54 -8.74 -4.62 -14.69
CA GLY A 54 -8.97 -5.56 -13.57
C GLY A 54 -8.00 -5.37 -12.41
N ARG A 55 -7.36 -4.22 -12.30
CA ARG A 55 -6.29 -3.87 -11.36
C ARG A 55 -6.88 -3.30 -10.07
N LYS A 56 -6.33 -3.68 -8.92
CA LYS A 56 -6.72 -3.13 -7.62
C LYS A 56 -6.26 -1.68 -7.46
N PHE A 57 -7.17 -0.83 -6.95
CA PHE A 57 -6.90 0.58 -6.75
C PHE A 57 -7.28 1.05 -5.33
N PHE A 58 -6.34 1.72 -4.69
CA PHE A 58 -6.44 2.27 -3.33
C PHE A 58 -6.13 3.76 -3.34
N ILE A 59 -6.76 4.50 -2.42
CA ILE A 59 -6.35 5.89 -2.13
C ILE A 59 -5.82 6.00 -0.71
N SER A 60 -4.88 6.92 -0.52
CA SER A 60 -4.24 7.12 0.78
C SER A 60 -5.07 8.02 1.68
N ASN A 61 -5.28 7.57 2.92
CA ASN A 61 -5.77 8.35 4.07
C ASN A 61 -7.15 9.01 3.90
N ASN A 62 -7.98 8.55 2.97
CA ASN A 62 -9.32 9.06 2.77
C ASN A 62 -10.33 7.92 2.64
N PHE A 63 -10.73 7.35 3.79
CA PHE A 63 -11.64 6.22 3.86
C PHE A 63 -13.01 6.56 3.23
N LYS A 64 -13.61 7.69 3.64
CA LYS A 64 -14.93 8.14 3.14
C LYS A 64 -14.95 8.26 1.61
N LEU A 65 -13.92 8.88 1.02
CA LEU A 65 -13.83 9.01 -0.44
C LEU A 65 -13.62 7.66 -1.13
N ALA A 66 -12.83 6.75 -0.54
CA ALA A 66 -12.62 5.40 -1.08
C ALA A 66 -13.94 4.62 -1.16
N VAL A 67 -14.78 4.71 -0.11
CA VAL A 67 -16.12 4.10 -0.07
C VAL A 67 -17.05 4.76 -1.08
N ASN A 68 -17.17 6.08 -1.07
CA ASN A 68 -18.06 6.83 -1.97
C ASN A 68 -17.73 6.60 -3.45
N LEU A 69 -16.47 6.45 -3.79
CA LEU A 69 -16.03 6.13 -5.15
C LEU A 69 -16.03 4.63 -5.44
N ASN A 70 -16.50 3.78 -4.52
CA ASN A 70 -16.52 2.32 -4.68
C ASN A 70 -15.16 1.75 -5.14
N LEU A 71 -14.07 2.19 -4.52
CA LEU A 71 -12.72 1.71 -4.80
C LEU A 71 -12.50 0.31 -4.20
N ASP A 72 -11.36 -0.32 -4.50
CA ASP A 72 -11.01 -1.62 -3.93
C ASP A 72 -10.61 -1.53 -2.45
N GLY A 73 -10.22 -0.35 -1.98
CA GLY A 73 -9.89 -0.15 -0.59
C GLY A 73 -9.20 1.18 -0.30
N VAL A 74 -8.66 1.27 0.91
CA VAL A 74 -7.93 2.43 1.42
C VAL A 74 -6.56 2.02 1.95
N TYR A 75 -5.57 2.88 1.73
CA TYR A 75 -4.26 2.78 2.36
C TYR A 75 -4.17 3.76 3.53
N LEU A 76 -3.90 3.24 4.73
CA LEU A 76 -3.76 4.02 5.97
C LEU A 76 -2.28 4.18 6.31
N PRO A 77 -1.71 5.40 6.18
CA PRO A 77 -0.32 5.65 6.53
C PRO A 77 -0.06 5.46 8.03
N SER A 78 1.22 5.34 8.41
CA SER A 78 1.64 5.10 9.80
C SER A 78 1.18 6.17 10.78
N PHE A 79 1.09 7.43 10.31
CA PHE A 79 0.61 8.54 11.12
C PHE A 79 -0.92 8.53 11.38
N ASN A 80 -1.71 7.80 10.57
CA ASN A 80 -3.13 7.63 10.86
C ASN A 80 -3.30 6.65 12.02
N LYS A 81 -3.86 7.14 13.14
CA LYS A 81 -4.06 6.39 14.38
C LYS A 81 -5.53 6.22 14.76
N ILE A 82 -6.45 6.56 13.86
CA ILE A 82 -7.90 6.43 14.09
C ILE A 82 -8.24 4.94 14.13
N GLU A 83 -8.54 4.38 15.31
CA GLU A 83 -8.79 2.96 15.49
C GLU A 83 -10.22 2.56 15.11
N ASN A 84 -11.20 3.43 15.39
CA ASN A 84 -12.62 3.15 15.13
C ASN A 84 -12.99 3.57 13.69
N ILE A 85 -12.78 2.70 12.75
CA ILE A 85 -13.19 2.90 11.36
C ILE A 85 -14.60 2.29 11.20
N ASN A 86 -15.60 3.16 11.01
CA ASN A 86 -16.95 2.67 10.71
C ASN A 86 -16.98 1.98 9.33
N LYS A 87 -17.36 0.70 9.33
CA LYS A 87 -17.41 -0.16 8.14
C LYS A 87 -18.85 -0.51 7.70
N GLU A 88 -19.89 0.14 8.24
CA GLU A 88 -21.26 -0.23 8.00
C GLU A 88 -21.67 -0.25 6.52
N ASN A 89 -21.20 0.70 5.73
CA ASN A 89 -21.55 0.82 4.31
C ASN A 89 -20.45 0.37 3.36
N VAL A 90 -19.61 -0.57 3.80
CA VAL A 90 -18.44 -0.99 3.03
C VAL A 90 -18.74 -2.28 2.29
N LYS A 91 -18.43 -2.33 0.99
CA LYS A 91 -18.61 -3.55 0.21
C LYS A 91 -17.77 -4.71 0.79
N LYS A 92 -18.29 -5.95 0.72
CA LYS A 92 -17.66 -7.17 1.26
C LYS A 92 -16.19 -7.37 0.86
N LYS A 93 -15.79 -6.87 -0.31
CA LYS A 93 -14.42 -7.01 -0.84
C LYS A 93 -13.54 -5.77 -0.65
N PHE A 94 -13.98 -4.79 0.16
CA PHE A 94 -13.20 -3.60 0.43
C PHE A 94 -12.05 -3.91 1.38
N MET A 95 -10.84 -3.55 0.99
CA MET A 95 -9.62 -3.84 1.74
C MET A 95 -9.12 -2.61 2.49
N ILE A 96 -8.72 -2.80 3.73
CA ILE A 96 -7.89 -1.84 4.45
C ILE A 96 -6.45 -2.36 4.40
N ILE A 97 -5.55 -1.54 3.91
CA ILE A 97 -4.12 -1.80 3.91
C ILE A 97 -3.41 -0.64 4.62
N GLY A 98 -2.28 -0.85 5.26
CA GLY A 98 -1.66 0.23 6.02
C GLY A 98 -0.17 0.07 6.20
N SER A 99 0.53 1.14 6.63
CA SER A 99 1.96 1.09 6.90
C SER A 99 2.30 1.25 8.36
N ALA A 100 3.42 0.65 8.76
CA ALA A 100 3.97 0.70 10.11
C ALA A 100 5.50 0.70 10.08
N HIS A 101 6.10 1.34 11.10
CA HIS A 101 7.56 1.41 11.33
C HIS A 101 7.96 0.79 12.68
N SER A 102 6.99 0.41 13.50
CA SER A 102 7.20 -0.11 14.85
C SER A 102 6.11 -1.12 15.22
N ILE A 103 6.36 -1.90 16.28
CA ILE A 103 5.36 -2.85 16.82
C ILE A 103 4.08 -2.12 17.23
N LYS A 104 4.20 -0.95 17.88
CA LYS A 104 3.03 -0.14 18.27
C LYS A 104 2.17 0.23 17.06
N GLU A 105 2.79 0.66 15.97
CA GLU A 105 2.06 1.00 14.75
C GLU A 105 1.46 -0.23 14.07
N ILE A 106 2.12 -1.39 14.12
CA ILE A 106 1.56 -2.66 13.65
C ILE A 106 0.26 -2.95 14.39
N ARG A 107 0.24 -2.86 15.73
CA ARG A 107 -0.98 -3.09 16.53
C ARG A 107 -2.11 -2.12 16.17
N ILE A 108 -1.79 -0.85 15.92
CA ILE A 108 -2.78 0.12 15.44
C ILE A 108 -3.36 -0.32 14.09
N LYS A 109 -2.53 -0.77 13.13
CA LYS A 109 -3.01 -1.25 11.83
C LYS A 109 -3.88 -2.50 11.95
N GLU A 110 -3.55 -3.41 12.85
CA GLU A 110 -4.38 -4.58 13.16
C GLU A 110 -5.75 -4.17 13.70
N LYS A 111 -5.80 -3.24 14.67
CA LYS A 111 -7.06 -2.70 15.21
C LYS A 111 -7.89 -1.96 14.13
N GLN A 112 -7.24 -1.26 13.21
CA GLN A 112 -7.89 -0.66 12.04
C GLN A 112 -8.44 -1.69 11.06
N GLY A 113 -8.15 -2.98 11.27
CA GLY A 113 -8.58 -4.09 10.41
C GLY A 113 -7.78 -4.20 9.11
N ALA A 114 -6.52 -3.79 9.12
CA ALA A 114 -5.65 -3.94 7.96
C ALA A 114 -5.43 -5.42 7.60
N GLU A 115 -5.59 -5.75 6.33
CA GLU A 115 -5.34 -7.09 5.78
C GLU A 115 -3.87 -7.27 5.34
N LEU A 116 -3.24 -6.16 4.94
CA LEU A 116 -1.82 -6.09 4.58
C LEU A 116 -1.15 -4.96 5.35
N ILE A 117 0.06 -5.22 5.89
CA ILE A 117 0.86 -4.23 6.61
C ILE A 117 2.16 -3.98 5.86
N PHE A 118 2.39 -2.74 5.45
CA PHE A 118 3.61 -2.28 4.78
C PHE A 118 4.64 -1.89 5.83
N ILE A 119 5.74 -2.63 5.93
CA ILE A 119 6.83 -2.31 6.85
C ILE A 119 7.94 -1.58 6.10
N SER A 120 8.35 -0.44 6.63
CA SER A 120 9.32 0.44 5.96
C SER A 120 10.21 1.25 6.93
N PRO A 121 11.34 1.80 6.45
CA PRO A 121 11.95 1.48 5.16
C PRO A 121 12.81 0.20 5.23
N LEU A 122 12.67 -0.70 4.27
CA LEU A 122 13.47 -1.94 4.26
C LEU A 122 14.94 -1.63 3.94
N PHE A 123 15.20 -0.83 2.89
CA PHE A 123 16.53 -0.41 2.47
C PHE A 123 16.66 1.11 2.53
N LYS A 124 17.90 1.61 2.41
CA LYS A 124 18.22 3.05 2.37
C LYS A 124 17.40 3.75 1.26
N THR A 125 16.86 4.91 1.56
CA THR A 125 16.14 5.77 0.62
C THR A 125 16.89 7.10 0.45
N SER A 126 16.60 7.83 -0.62
CA SER A 126 17.16 9.19 -0.82
C SER A 126 16.78 10.17 0.32
N LYS A 127 15.65 9.94 0.99
CA LYS A 127 15.13 10.83 2.05
C LYS A 127 15.54 10.41 3.46
N LYS A 128 15.95 9.15 3.68
CA LYS A 128 16.25 8.61 5.02
C LYS A 128 17.45 7.67 4.96
N ASN A 129 18.48 7.98 5.76
CA ASN A 129 19.64 7.10 5.92
C ASN A 129 19.36 5.89 6.82
N LYS A 130 18.43 6.04 7.81
CA LYS A 130 18.04 4.94 8.70
C LYS A 130 17.09 4.00 7.99
N PHE A 131 17.41 2.71 7.99
CA PHE A 131 16.61 1.63 7.41
C PHE A 131 16.72 0.36 8.26
N LEU A 132 15.83 -0.59 8.03
CA LEU A 132 15.70 -1.79 8.85
C LEU A 132 16.73 -2.88 8.47
N GLY A 133 16.96 -3.07 7.19
CA GLY A 133 17.58 -4.28 6.67
C GLY A 133 16.71 -5.53 6.87
N PRO A 134 17.09 -6.68 6.27
CA PRO A 134 16.29 -7.90 6.36
C PRO A 134 16.04 -8.40 7.78
N VAL A 135 17.05 -8.32 8.67
CA VAL A 135 16.97 -8.85 10.04
C VAL A 135 15.89 -8.12 10.85
N LYS A 136 16.00 -6.78 10.98
CA LYS A 136 15.00 -5.98 11.71
C LYS A 136 13.63 -6.01 11.05
N PHE A 137 13.59 -6.08 9.72
CA PHE A 137 12.34 -6.25 8.98
C PHE A 137 11.65 -7.56 9.37
N ASN A 138 12.37 -8.69 9.37
CA ASN A 138 11.85 -10.01 9.73
C ASN A 138 11.39 -10.05 11.19
N PHE A 139 12.11 -9.38 12.09
CA PHE A 139 11.68 -9.22 13.48
C PHE A 139 10.35 -8.48 13.59
N LEU A 140 10.15 -7.37 12.87
CA LEU A 140 8.85 -6.68 12.85
C LEU A 140 7.77 -7.53 12.19
N ALA A 141 8.08 -8.19 11.08
CA ALA A 141 7.15 -9.06 10.38
C ALA A 141 6.67 -10.24 11.23
N SER A 142 7.52 -10.76 12.13
CA SER A 142 7.13 -11.84 13.07
C SER A 142 6.18 -11.38 14.19
N LYS A 143 5.96 -10.06 14.34
CA LYS A 143 5.05 -9.52 15.36
C LYS A 143 3.60 -9.40 14.87
N THR A 144 3.28 -9.89 13.69
CA THR A 144 1.92 -9.89 13.15
C THR A 144 1.62 -11.18 12.38
N ASN A 145 0.36 -11.61 12.42
CA ASN A 145 -0.16 -12.70 11.58
C ASN A 145 -0.67 -12.18 10.22
N LYS A 146 -0.64 -10.85 10.00
CA LYS A 146 -1.02 -10.27 8.72
C LYS A 146 0.09 -10.46 7.68
N LYS A 147 -0.28 -10.55 6.41
CA LYS A 147 0.72 -10.54 5.34
C LYS A 147 1.44 -9.20 5.29
N VAL A 148 2.76 -9.25 5.19
CA VAL A 148 3.61 -8.07 5.24
C VAL A 148 4.14 -7.73 3.85
N ILE A 149 4.08 -6.46 3.49
CA ILE A 149 4.63 -5.90 2.24
C ILE A 149 5.90 -5.12 2.58
N ALA A 150 6.99 -5.42 1.89
CA ALA A 150 8.23 -4.66 2.01
C ALA A 150 8.10 -3.32 1.28
N LEU A 151 8.51 -2.23 1.92
CA LEU A 151 8.46 -0.88 1.34
C LEU A 151 9.73 -0.10 1.67
N GLY A 152 10.17 0.74 0.72
CA GLY A 152 11.24 1.71 0.91
C GLY A 152 12.63 1.21 0.48
N GLY A 153 13.24 1.96 -0.44
CA GLY A 153 14.58 1.74 -0.94
C GLY A 153 14.76 0.51 -1.82
N ILE A 154 13.66 -0.09 -2.29
CA ILE A 154 13.72 -1.25 -3.19
C ILE A 154 14.04 -0.78 -4.61
N THR A 155 15.06 -1.40 -5.20
CA THR A 155 15.59 -1.12 -6.55
C THR A 155 15.91 -2.44 -7.24
N ILE A 156 16.11 -2.42 -8.56
CA ILE A 156 16.55 -3.59 -9.32
C ILE A 156 17.84 -4.17 -8.72
N LYS A 157 18.79 -3.32 -8.31
CA LYS A 157 20.09 -3.73 -7.75
C LYS A 157 19.98 -4.52 -6.44
N ASN A 158 18.92 -4.29 -5.64
CA ASN A 158 18.75 -4.95 -4.35
C ASN A 158 17.53 -5.89 -4.29
N LEU A 159 16.83 -6.09 -5.40
CA LEU A 159 15.63 -6.90 -5.49
C LEU A 159 15.86 -8.34 -4.98
N ASN A 160 16.98 -8.95 -5.34
CA ASN A 160 17.36 -10.30 -4.90
C ASN A 160 17.44 -10.44 -3.39
N ARG A 161 17.67 -9.35 -2.65
CA ARG A 161 17.72 -9.36 -1.18
C ARG A 161 16.34 -9.48 -0.53
N LEU A 162 15.24 -9.32 -1.29
CA LEU A 162 13.88 -9.58 -0.79
C LEU A 162 13.69 -11.04 -0.39
N ARG A 163 14.38 -11.99 -1.04
CA ARG A 163 14.34 -13.42 -0.66
C ARG A 163 14.81 -13.68 0.79
N LEU A 164 15.58 -12.75 1.38
CA LEU A 164 16.02 -12.81 2.77
C LEU A 164 14.94 -12.31 3.75
N THR A 165 13.79 -11.87 3.25
CA THR A 165 12.72 -11.29 4.05
C THR A 165 11.49 -12.18 4.09
N ARG A 166 10.71 -12.06 5.16
CA ARG A 166 9.38 -12.69 5.29
C ARG A 166 8.28 -11.87 4.62
N SER A 167 8.63 -11.08 3.59
CA SER A 167 7.62 -10.28 2.89
C SER A 167 6.79 -11.15 1.96
N TYR A 168 5.47 -10.91 1.95
CA TYR A 168 4.54 -11.50 0.98
C TYR A 168 4.71 -10.87 -0.42
N GLY A 169 5.24 -9.66 -0.48
CA GLY A 169 5.48 -8.91 -1.69
C GLY A 169 6.15 -7.56 -1.38
N PHE A 170 6.15 -6.66 -2.34
CA PHE A 170 6.79 -5.35 -2.14
C PHE A 170 6.02 -4.21 -2.80
N ALA A 171 6.37 -2.99 -2.38
CA ALA A 171 5.86 -1.76 -2.94
C ALA A 171 6.99 -0.80 -3.30
N GLY A 172 6.79 -0.04 -4.38
CA GLY A 172 7.73 0.98 -4.86
C GLY A 172 7.03 2.29 -5.21
N ILE A 173 7.86 3.34 -5.36
CA ILE A 173 7.43 4.65 -5.90
C ILE A 173 7.98 4.79 -7.32
N SER A 174 9.20 4.34 -7.56
CA SER A 174 9.94 4.48 -8.82
C SER A 174 10.54 3.16 -9.30
N PHE A 175 10.04 2.04 -8.81
CA PHE A 175 10.59 0.72 -9.13
C PHE A 175 10.06 0.17 -10.45
N PHE A 176 8.81 0.46 -10.78
CA PHE A 176 8.08 -0.06 -11.94
C PHE A 176 8.10 0.91 -13.10
#